data_f4f18bcd470deb0dc8d1f54d7da966ab
#
_entry.id   f4f18bcd470deb0dc8d1f54d7da966ab
#
_cell.length_a   1.000
_cell.length_b   1.000
_cell.length_c   1.000
_cell.angle_alpha   90.00
_cell.angle_beta   90.00
_cell.angle_gamma   90.00
#
_symmetry.space_group_name_H-M   'P 1'
#
loop_
_entity.id
_entity.type
_entity.pdbx_description
1 polymer ?
#
loop_
_entity_poly.entity_id
_entity_poly.type
_entity_poly.pdbx_seq_one_letter_code
_entity_poly.pdbx_strand_id
1 'polypeptide(L)'
;IKTIINILEQSSGSIYWKGKALKKNLYDYYNNITYISDKTSSIRQLSVFENIKIWQKIFLSNINYNKIVEILSILNLDNLTHSKVSTLSLGEIKKLELLRLIIENKKIWILDEPLTNLDVSSIDVIGQTFKDHSDNDGCILFSTHQDPKINVSEEINL
;
A
#
# COMPACT_ATOMS: atom_id res chain seq x y z
N ILE A 1 0.79 14.06 -1.49
CA ILE A 1 0.21 12.93 -0.74
C ILE A 1 -0.09 13.32 0.71
N LYS A 2 0.86 13.81 1.50
CA LYS A 2 0.70 14.08 2.96
C LYS A 2 -0.46 15.02 3.30
N THR A 3 -0.79 15.97 2.42
CA THR A 3 -1.95 16.84 2.56
C THR A 3 -3.27 16.09 2.32
N ILE A 4 -3.29 15.19 1.35
CA ILE A 4 -4.49 14.39 0.99
C ILE A 4 -4.86 13.45 2.14
N ILE A 5 -3.86 12.83 2.79
CA ILE A 5 -4.10 11.98 3.99
C ILE A 5 -4.20 12.79 5.29
N ASN A 6 -4.31 14.11 5.21
CA ASN A 6 -4.48 15.02 6.33
C ASN A 6 -3.37 14.95 7.42
N ILE A 7 -2.15 14.58 7.03
CA ILE A 7 -0.96 14.66 7.88
C ILE A 7 -0.37 16.08 7.85
N LEU A 8 -0.41 16.75 6.69
CA LEU A 8 -0.02 18.14 6.54
C LEU A 8 -1.24 19.00 6.27
N GLU A 9 -1.25 20.17 6.87
CA GLU A 9 -2.29 21.16 6.64
C GLU A 9 -2.15 21.76 5.24
N GLN A 10 -3.27 21.94 4.56
CA GLN A 10 -3.31 22.58 3.25
C GLN A 10 -3.05 24.09 3.39
N SER A 11 -2.21 24.66 2.55
CA SER A 11 -1.94 26.11 2.51
C SER A 11 -3.06 26.89 1.83
N SER A 12 -3.77 26.27 0.89
CA SER A 12 -4.89 26.86 0.14
C SER A 12 -5.79 25.76 -0.43
N GLY A 13 -6.95 26.14 -0.95
CA GLY A 13 -7.90 25.21 -1.55
C GLY A 13 -8.71 24.43 -0.52
N SER A 14 -9.38 23.37 -0.96
CA SER A 14 -10.20 22.51 -0.11
C SER A 14 -10.22 21.07 -0.64
N ILE A 15 -10.19 20.11 0.27
CA ILE A 15 -10.30 18.69 -0.05
C ILE A 15 -11.69 18.21 0.38
N TYR A 16 -12.36 17.50 -0.51
CA TYR A 16 -13.69 16.95 -0.26
C TYR A 16 -13.66 15.42 -0.38
N TRP A 17 -14.42 14.78 0.50
CA TRP A 17 -14.70 13.37 0.47
C TRP A 17 -16.21 13.14 0.40
N LYS A 18 -16.70 12.47 -0.66
CA LYS A 18 -18.13 12.25 -0.88
C LYS A 18 -18.97 13.54 -0.73
N GLY A 19 -18.50 14.66 -1.29
CA GLY A 19 -19.17 15.96 -1.25
C GLY A 19 -19.09 16.74 0.07
N LYS A 20 -18.42 16.18 1.10
CA LYS A 20 -18.20 16.85 2.39
C LYS A 20 -16.75 17.25 2.56
N ALA A 21 -16.50 18.40 3.18
CA ALA A 21 -15.13 18.80 3.51
C ALA A 21 -14.44 17.68 4.32
N LEU A 22 -13.22 17.30 3.90
CA LEU A 22 -12.49 16.16 4.46
C LEU A 22 -12.42 16.19 5.99
N LYS A 23 -12.08 17.35 6.58
CA LYS A 23 -11.97 17.53 8.04
C LYS A 23 -13.27 17.19 8.80
N LYS A 24 -14.43 17.24 8.13
CA LYS A 24 -15.73 16.90 8.74
C LYS A 24 -16.11 15.42 8.57
N ASN A 25 -15.33 14.63 7.84
CA ASN A 25 -15.66 13.23 7.53
C ASN A 25 -14.45 12.29 7.59
N LEU A 26 -13.50 12.55 8.48
CA LEU A 26 -12.24 11.81 8.57
C LEU A 26 -12.44 10.33 8.89
N TYR A 27 -13.41 9.98 9.72
CA TYR A 27 -13.68 8.59 10.06
C TYR A 27 -14.07 7.75 8.83
N ASP A 28 -15.04 8.23 8.04
CA ASP A 28 -15.44 7.53 6.81
C ASP A 28 -14.30 7.52 5.79
N TYR A 29 -13.55 8.60 5.68
CA TYR A 29 -12.40 8.69 4.79
C TYR A 29 -11.34 7.63 5.13
N TYR A 30 -10.86 7.57 6.37
CA TYR A 30 -9.82 6.60 6.77
C TYR A 30 -10.30 5.15 6.73
N ASN A 31 -11.60 4.90 6.84
CA ASN A 31 -12.14 3.56 6.66
C ASN A 31 -12.12 3.08 5.19
N ASN A 32 -11.95 3.99 4.24
CA ASN A 32 -11.97 3.67 2.82
C ASN A 32 -10.59 3.75 2.14
N ILE A 33 -9.56 4.18 2.84
CA ILE A 33 -8.22 4.32 2.28
C ILE A 33 -7.21 3.37 2.92
N THR A 34 -6.22 2.91 2.13
CA THR A 34 -4.95 2.39 2.61
C THR A 34 -3.86 3.38 2.23
N TYR A 35 -3.03 3.75 3.19
CA TYR A 35 -1.84 4.57 2.95
C TYR A 35 -0.57 3.77 3.18
N ILE A 36 0.27 3.72 2.15
CA ILE A 36 1.64 3.17 2.23
C ILE A 36 2.61 4.32 2.06
N SER A 37 3.39 4.59 3.09
CA SER A 37 4.38 5.65 3.06
C SER A 37 5.72 5.19 2.46
N ASP A 38 6.61 6.14 2.18
CA ASP A 38 8.01 5.88 1.85
C ASP A 38 8.77 5.13 2.97
N LYS A 39 8.30 5.28 4.22
CA LYS A 39 8.86 4.62 5.40
C LYS A 39 8.10 3.35 5.73
N THR A 40 8.82 2.33 6.21
CA THR A 40 8.20 1.09 6.64
C THR A 40 7.36 1.28 7.92
N SER A 41 6.19 0.63 7.94
CA SER A 41 5.34 0.47 9.12
C SER A 41 5.56 -0.89 9.80
N SER A 42 6.32 -1.78 9.17
CA SER A 42 6.63 -3.11 9.70
C SER A 42 7.48 -3.02 10.97
N ILE A 43 7.17 -3.85 11.93
CA ILE A 43 7.94 -3.97 13.19
C ILE A 43 9.19 -4.80 12.89
N ARG A 44 10.35 -4.15 12.90
CA ARG A 44 11.63 -4.74 12.46
C ARG A 44 12.09 -5.94 13.27
N GLN A 45 11.73 -6.01 14.55
CA GLN A 45 12.09 -7.11 15.46
C GLN A 45 11.26 -8.37 15.26
N LEU A 46 10.12 -8.24 14.61
CA LEU A 46 9.21 -9.33 14.31
C LEU A 46 9.50 -9.93 12.93
N SER A 47 9.07 -11.18 12.74
CA SER A 47 9.13 -11.85 11.45
C SER A 47 8.10 -11.27 10.45
N VAL A 48 8.26 -11.61 9.18
CA VAL A 48 7.27 -11.31 8.12
C VAL A 48 5.88 -11.82 8.55
N PHE A 49 5.81 -13.08 8.99
CA PHE A 49 4.55 -13.69 9.40
C PHE A 49 3.90 -13.00 10.60
N GLU A 50 4.68 -12.63 11.61
CA GLU A 50 4.16 -11.92 12.79
C GLU A 50 3.60 -10.54 12.42
N ASN A 51 4.28 -9.79 11.54
CA ASN A 51 3.77 -8.52 11.02
C ASN A 51 2.44 -8.70 10.30
N ILE A 52 2.33 -9.69 9.40
CA ILE A 52 1.10 -10.02 8.70
C ILE A 52 -0.04 -10.34 9.69
N LYS A 53 0.23 -11.15 10.71
CA LYS A 53 -0.76 -11.48 11.76
C LYS A 53 -1.24 -10.26 12.54
N ILE A 54 -0.34 -9.33 12.83
CA ILE A 54 -0.69 -8.06 13.50
C ILE A 54 -1.59 -7.24 12.60
N TRP A 55 -1.24 -7.05 11.33
CA TRP A 55 -2.06 -6.30 10.37
C TRP A 55 -3.43 -6.95 10.17
N GLN A 56 -3.50 -8.27 10.04
CA GLN A 56 -4.80 -8.96 9.97
C GLN A 56 -5.70 -8.65 11.17
N LYS A 57 -5.13 -8.60 12.38
CA LYS A 57 -5.89 -8.25 13.59
C LYS A 57 -6.29 -6.78 13.63
N ILE A 58 -5.37 -5.86 13.30
CA ILE A 58 -5.64 -4.41 13.32
C ILE A 58 -6.74 -4.05 12.31
N PHE A 59 -6.67 -4.60 11.10
CA PHE A 59 -7.60 -4.26 10.02
C PHE A 59 -8.82 -5.19 9.95
N LEU A 60 -8.97 -6.13 10.91
CA LEU A 60 -10.05 -7.13 10.96
C LEU A 60 -10.17 -7.90 9.62
N SER A 61 -9.04 -8.21 9.04
CA SER A 61 -8.97 -8.86 7.72
C SER A 61 -9.38 -10.32 7.77
N ASN A 62 -10.30 -10.69 6.90
CA ASN A 62 -10.77 -12.08 6.75
C ASN A 62 -10.00 -12.85 5.69
N ILE A 63 -8.88 -12.31 5.17
CA ILE A 63 -8.06 -13.01 4.20
C ILE A 63 -7.54 -14.32 4.79
N ASN A 64 -7.76 -15.42 4.08
CA ASN A 64 -7.33 -16.74 4.57
C ASN A 64 -5.82 -16.94 4.42
N TYR A 65 -5.29 -17.88 5.18
CA TYR A 65 -3.85 -18.18 5.19
C TYR A 65 -3.33 -18.62 3.82
N ASN A 66 -4.08 -19.43 3.08
CA ASN A 66 -3.65 -19.93 1.77
C ASN A 66 -3.45 -18.78 0.77
N LYS A 67 -4.34 -17.78 0.80
CA LYS A 67 -4.19 -16.59 -0.06
C LYS A 67 -2.96 -15.76 0.32
N ILE A 68 -2.63 -15.66 1.60
CA ILE A 68 -1.40 -14.99 2.06
C ILE A 68 -0.17 -15.75 1.56
N VAL A 69 -0.15 -17.07 1.68
CA VAL A 69 0.96 -17.90 1.18
C VAL A 69 1.14 -17.74 -0.33
N GLU A 70 0.04 -17.76 -1.09
CA GLU A 70 0.06 -17.52 -2.55
C GLU A 70 0.71 -16.16 -2.87
N ILE A 71 0.29 -15.09 -2.20
CA ILE A 71 0.82 -13.75 -2.45
C ILE A 71 2.30 -13.65 -2.04
N LEU A 72 2.69 -14.24 -0.93
CA LEU A 72 4.09 -14.30 -0.50
C LEU A 72 4.96 -15.01 -1.54
N SER A 73 4.47 -16.08 -2.14
CA SER A 73 5.17 -16.80 -3.21
C SER A 73 5.29 -15.94 -4.46
N ILE A 74 4.22 -15.27 -4.89
CA ILE A 74 4.24 -14.36 -6.05
C ILE A 74 5.25 -13.21 -5.85
N LEU A 75 5.37 -12.71 -4.63
CA LEU A 75 6.33 -11.64 -4.26
C LEU A 75 7.74 -12.16 -3.97
N ASN A 76 7.99 -13.47 -4.06
CA ASN A 76 9.24 -14.14 -3.68
C ASN A 76 9.63 -13.86 -2.21
N LEU A 77 8.66 -13.90 -1.29
CA LEU A 77 8.83 -13.73 0.15
C LEU A 77 8.55 -15.01 0.96
N ASP A 78 8.17 -16.10 0.30
CA ASP A 78 7.79 -17.38 0.92
C ASP A 78 8.91 -17.95 1.81
N ASN A 79 10.15 -17.95 1.33
CA ASN A 79 11.32 -18.41 2.09
C ASN A 79 11.72 -17.48 3.25
N LEU A 80 11.17 -16.26 3.28
CA LEU A 80 11.47 -15.24 4.29
C LEU A 80 10.39 -15.11 5.36
N THR A 81 9.36 -15.94 5.29
CA THR A 81 8.17 -15.86 6.16
C THR A 81 8.52 -15.82 7.65
N HIS A 82 9.53 -16.56 8.08
CA HIS A 82 10.00 -16.60 9.47
C HIS A 82 11.22 -15.70 9.74
N SER A 83 11.73 -15.01 8.73
CA SER A 83 12.85 -14.06 8.87
C SER A 83 12.37 -12.79 9.53
N LYS A 84 13.20 -12.21 10.41
CA LYS A 84 12.93 -10.89 11.01
C LYS A 84 13.00 -9.81 9.93
N VAL A 85 12.09 -8.85 9.97
CA VAL A 85 12.08 -7.72 9.02
C VAL A 85 13.38 -6.93 9.06
N SER A 86 14.09 -6.92 10.20
CA SER A 86 15.42 -6.28 10.32
C SER A 86 16.50 -6.89 9.44
N THR A 87 16.32 -8.12 8.95
CA THR A 87 17.27 -8.85 8.09
C THR A 87 16.94 -8.78 6.61
N LEU A 88 15.79 -8.19 6.26
CA LEU A 88 15.32 -8.06 4.88
C LEU A 88 16.01 -6.88 4.17
N SER A 89 16.19 -7.03 2.86
CA SER A 89 16.56 -5.94 1.96
C SER A 89 15.45 -4.87 1.88
N LEU A 90 15.78 -3.68 1.39
CA LEU A 90 14.80 -2.61 1.20
C LEU A 90 13.68 -3.01 0.23
N GLY A 91 13.99 -3.76 -0.83
CA GLY A 91 13.01 -4.28 -1.78
C GLY A 91 12.06 -5.29 -1.14
N GLU A 92 12.57 -6.23 -0.34
CA GLU A 92 11.75 -7.20 0.39
C GLU A 92 10.85 -6.53 1.41
N ILE A 93 11.35 -5.51 2.13
CA ILE A 93 10.53 -4.69 3.03
C ILE A 93 9.43 -3.97 2.23
N LYS A 94 9.74 -3.40 1.07
CA LYS A 94 8.75 -2.72 0.24
C LYS A 94 7.66 -3.70 -0.24
N LYS A 95 8.03 -4.90 -0.68
CA LYS A 95 7.07 -5.97 -1.05
C LYS A 95 6.17 -6.34 0.13
N LEU A 96 6.74 -6.49 1.33
CA LEU A 96 5.98 -6.77 2.54
C LEU A 96 4.99 -5.63 2.87
N GLU A 97 5.41 -4.36 2.75
CA GLU A 97 4.50 -3.21 2.96
C GLU A 97 3.35 -3.21 1.95
N LEU A 98 3.63 -3.51 0.68
CA LEU A 98 2.60 -3.56 -0.37
C LEU A 98 1.60 -4.70 -0.18
N LEU A 99 1.97 -5.79 0.51
CA LEU A 99 1.03 -6.84 0.91
C LEU A 99 -0.12 -6.31 1.78
N ARG A 100 0.08 -5.21 2.51
CA ARG A 100 -0.98 -4.56 3.28
C ARG A 100 -2.16 -4.10 2.42
N LEU A 101 -1.93 -3.74 1.17
CA LEU A 101 -3.00 -3.35 0.24
C LEU A 101 -4.07 -4.44 0.16
N ILE A 102 -3.63 -5.69 0.10
CA ILE A 102 -4.51 -6.86 0.04
C ILE A 102 -5.12 -7.16 1.42
N ILE A 103 -4.33 -7.04 2.50
CA ILE A 103 -4.79 -7.31 3.87
C ILE A 103 -5.84 -6.27 4.30
N GLU A 104 -5.61 -5.00 4.04
CA GLU A 104 -6.52 -3.91 4.40
C GLU A 104 -7.76 -3.86 3.52
N ASN A 105 -7.66 -4.31 2.27
CA ASN A 105 -8.75 -4.44 1.29
C ASN A 105 -9.63 -3.18 1.19
N LYS A 106 -9.01 -2.01 1.01
CA LYS A 106 -9.70 -0.73 0.89
C LYS A 106 -9.87 -0.32 -0.57
N LYS A 107 -10.91 0.48 -0.84
CA LYS A 107 -11.22 0.96 -2.20
C LYS A 107 -10.21 1.97 -2.75
N ILE A 108 -9.54 2.73 -1.89
CA ILE A 108 -8.60 3.77 -2.31
C ILE A 108 -7.23 3.48 -1.75
N TRP A 109 -6.26 3.40 -2.63
CA TRP A 109 -4.85 3.26 -2.27
C TRP A 109 -4.12 4.57 -2.50
N ILE A 110 -3.43 5.05 -1.46
CA ILE A 110 -2.60 6.24 -1.52
C ILE A 110 -1.17 5.80 -1.19
N LEU A 111 -0.27 5.94 -2.16
CA LEU A 111 1.04 5.29 -2.10
C LEU A 111 2.14 6.33 -2.32
N ASP A 112 3.11 6.36 -1.43
CA ASP A 112 4.27 7.25 -1.52
C ASP A 112 5.48 6.43 -1.97
N GLU A 113 5.97 6.68 -3.21
CA GLU A 113 7.08 5.94 -3.84
C GLU A 113 6.92 4.41 -3.76
N PRO A 114 5.80 3.82 -4.25
CA PRO A 114 5.52 2.41 -4.07
C PRO A 114 6.47 1.48 -4.81
N LEU A 115 7.10 1.92 -5.90
CA LEU A 115 7.91 1.09 -6.78
C LEU A 115 9.42 1.21 -6.49
N THR A 116 9.83 2.08 -5.58
CA THR A 116 11.22 2.29 -5.22
C THR A 116 11.84 1.04 -4.59
N ASN A 117 13.07 0.70 -5.00
CA ASN A 117 13.83 -0.47 -4.58
C ASN A 117 13.25 -1.83 -5.05
N LEU A 118 12.30 -1.85 -5.95
CA LEU A 118 11.79 -3.08 -6.54
C LEU A 118 12.58 -3.45 -7.81
N ASP A 119 12.75 -4.75 -8.02
CA ASP A 119 13.22 -5.30 -9.28
C ASP A 119 12.11 -5.30 -10.35
N VAL A 120 12.50 -5.46 -11.62
CA VAL A 120 11.57 -5.41 -12.76
C VAL A 120 10.44 -6.41 -12.61
N SER A 121 10.74 -7.64 -12.20
CA SER A 121 9.73 -8.69 -12.04
C SER A 121 8.71 -8.35 -10.95
N SER A 122 9.16 -7.70 -9.88
CA SER A 122 8.26 -7.22 -8.82
C SER A 122 7.39 -6.04 -9.27
N ILE A 123 7.94 -5.14 -10.09
CA ILE A 123 7.17 -4.03 -10.69
C ILE A 123 6.04 -4.59 -11.56
N ASP A 124 6.31 -5.62 -12.37
CA ASP A 124 5.29 -6.26 -13.22
C ASP A 124 4.15 -6.86 -12.36
N VAL A 125 4.49 -7.57 -11.28
CA VAL A 125 3.51 -8.15 -10.34
C VAL A 125 2.68 -7.06 -9.67
N ILE A 126 3.31 -6.00 -9.18
CA ILE A 126 2.62 -4.88 -8.55
C ILE A 126 1.75 -4.12 -9.57
N GLY A 127 2.25 -3.93 -10.80
CA GLY A 127 1.49 -3.32 -11.90
C GLY A 127 0.22 -4.10 -12.21
N GLN A 128 0.30 -5.44 -12.26
CA GLN A 128 -0.89 -6.28 -12.43
C GLN A 128 -1.85 -6.16 -11.24
N THR A 129 -1.32 -6.12 -10.01
CA THR A 129 -2.13 -5.91 -8.80
C THR A 129 -2.85 -4.56 -8.83
N PHE A 130 -2.19 -3.50 -9.30
CA PHE A 130 -2.80 -2.17 -9.46
C PHE A 130 -3.90 -2.19 -10.52
N LYS A 131 -3.63 -2.85 -11.65
CA LYS A 131 -4.61 -3.03 -12.71
C LYS A 131 -5.85 -3.78 -12.19
N ASP A 132 -5.66 -4.92 -11.55
CA ASP A 132 -6.76 -5.72 -11.00
C ASP A 132 -7.59 -4.91 -9.99
N HIS A 133 -6.95 -4.08 -9.16
CA HIS A 133 -7.65 -3.21 -8.23
C HIS A 133 -8.49 -2.15 -8.95
N SER A 134 -7.94 -1.52 -9.98
CA SER A 134 -8.65 -0.51 -10.78
C SER A 134 -9.81 -1.12 -11.56
N ASP A 135 -9.63 -2.31 -12.13
CA ASP A 135 -10.67 -3.05 -12.86
C ASP A 135 -11.84 -3.46 -11.93
N ASN A 136 -11.63 -3.50 -10.60
CA ASN A 136 -12.63 -3.77 -9.57
C ASN A 136 -13.12 -2.50 -8.85
N ASP A 137 -13.26 -1.39 -9.55
CA ASP A 137 -13.73 -0.10 -9.03
C ASP A 137 -12.84 0.49 -7.92
N GLY A 138 -11.58 0.11 -7.85
CA GLY A 138 -10.59 0.70 -6.96
C GLY A 138 -10.00 1.98 -7.55
N CYS A 139 -9.47 2.84 -6.70
CA CYS A 139 -8.76 4.05 -7.09
C CYS A 139 -7.36 4.03 -6.48
N ILE A 140 -6.35 4.35 -7.28
CA ILE A 140 -4.96 4.40 -6.83
C ILE A 140 -4.41 5.79 -7.12
N LEU A 141 -3.88 6.43 -6.08
CA LEU A 141 -3.10 7.66 -6.17
C LEU A 141 -1.68 7.34 -5.67
N PHE A 142 -0.68 7.54 -6.49
CA PHE A 142 0.70 7.36 -6.04
C PHE A 142 1.60 8.50 -6.50
N SER A 143 2.67 8.75 -5.73
CA SER A 143 3.79 9.60 -6.15
C SER A 143 4.95 8.74 -6.62
N THR A 144 5.69 9.24 -7.60
CA THR A 144 6.94 8.64 -8.04
C THR A 144 7.85 9.70 -8.65
N HIS A 145 9.16 9.53 -8.50
CA HIS A 145 10.19 10.34 -9.18
C HIS A 145 10.73 9.65 -10.44
N GLN A 146 10.21 8.47 -10.78
CA GLN A 146 10.65 7.66 -11.91
C GLN A 146 9.46 7.34 -12.80
N ASP A 147 9.72 7.04 -14.07
CA ASP A 147 8.70 6.44 -14.93
C ASP A 147 8.18 5.14 -14.26
N PRO A 148 6.90 5.08 -13.92
CA PRO A 148 6.35 3.95 -13.17
C PRO A 148 6.31 2.66 -13.99
N LYS A 149 6.51 2.72 -15.32
CA LYS A 149 6.40 1.59 -16.27
C LYS A 149 5.06 0.82 -16.17
N ILE A 150 4.04 1.49 -15.64
CA ILE A 150 2.67 0.99 -15.53
C ILE A 150 1.72 2.02 -16.14
N ASN A 151 0.62 1.57 -16.69
CA ASN A 151 -0.38 2.47 -17.27
C ASN A 151 -1.05 3.28 -16.17
N VAL A 152 -1.06 4.61 -16.34
CA VAL A 152 -1.78 5.56 -15.48
C VAL A 152 -2.87 6.26 -16.30
N SER A 153 -4.00 6.54 -15.69
CA SER A 153 -5.12 7.24 -16.34
C SER A 153 -4.92 8.75 -16.40
N GLU A 154 -4.21 9.30 -15.42
CA GLU A 154 -3.93 10.74 -15.32
C GLU A 154 -2.61 10.96 -14.60
N GLU A 155 -1.81 11.92 -15.08
CA GLU A 155 -0.54 12.32 -14.48
C GLU A 155 -0.56 13.80 -14.12
N ILE A 156 -0.12 14.13 -12.91
CA ILE A 156 -0.01 15.49 -12.41
C ILE A 156 1.45 15.77 -12.06
N ASN A 157 2.07 16.67 -12.82
CA ASN A 157 3.42 17.14 -12.54
C ASN A 157 3.36 18.30 -11.53
N LEU A 158 4.10 18.18 -10.41
CA LEU A 158 4.15 19.13 -9.30
C LEU A 158 5.49 19.87 -9.23
#